data_5f7195e0189a3c895f567a753224a2c5
#
_entry.id   5f7195e0189a3c895f567a753224a2c5
#
_cell.length_a   1.000
_cell.length_b   1.000
_cell.length_c   1.000
_cell.angle_alpha   90.00
_cell.angle_beta   90.00
_cell.angle_gamma   90.00
#
_symmetry.space_group_name_H-M   'P 1'
#
loop_
_entity.id
_entity.type
_entity.pdbx_description
1 polymer ?
#
loop_
_entity_poly.entity_id
_entity_poly.type
_entity_poly.pdbx_seq_one_letter_code
_entity_poly.pdbx_strand_id
1 'polypeptide(L)'
;MDVQTSLNRIEELFRIMYLGLWVLWAETRWIAGPDIGYQHRLTLMRRRQGAIQDELSRMATLADPRREQLAGDLALLEGDIVRLEKDREAHRAGHLAPLRARFGWLL
;
A
#
# COMPACT_ATOMS: atom_id res chain seq x y z
N MET A 1 3.41 48.12 -2.52
CA MET A 1 3.20 46.73 -2.95
C MET A 1 2.38 46.70 -4.22
N ASP A 2 2.89 46.06 -5.25
CA ASP A 2 2.22 46.06 -6.55
C ASP A 2 1.00 45.12 -6.48
N VAL A 3 -0.14 45.56 -7.02
CA VAL A 3 -1.38 44.78 -7.10
C VAL A 3 -1.14 43.48 -7.89
N GLN A 4 -0.32 43.56 -8.93
CA GLN A 4 0.04 42.39 -9.75
C GLN A 4 0.78 41.31 -8.95
N THR A 5 1.70 41.69 -8.06
CA THR A 5 2.42 40.76 -7.19
C THR A 5 1.47 40.07 -6.19
N SER A 6 0.51 40.82 -5.65
CA SER A 6 -0.52 40.27 -4.76
C SER A 6 -1.44 39.28 -5.47
N LEU A 7 -1.84 39.58 -6.70
CA LEU A 7 -2.65 38.69 -7.54
C LEU A 7 -1.91 37.40 -7.88
N ASN A 8 -0.61 37.48 -8.21
CA ASN A 8 0.22 36.31 -8.49
C ASN A 8 0.37 35.40 -7.29
N ARG A 9 0.52 35.95 -6.08
CA ARG A 9 0.55 35.17 -4.84
C ARG A 9 -0.76 34.45 -4.56
N ILE A 10 -1.88 35.11 -4.78
CA ILE A 10 -3.21 34.51 -4.63
C ILE A 10 -3.39 33.37 -5.63
N GLU A 11 -2.99 33.56 -6.86
CA GLU A 11 -3.05 32.53 -7.91
C GLU A 11 -2.20 31.31 -7.56
N GLU A 12 -0.97 31.52 -7.04
CA GLU A 12 -0.11 30.43 -6.54
C GLU A 12 -0.75 29.66 -5.39
N LEU A 13 -1.34 30.36 -4.42
CA LEU A 13 -2.03 29.73 -3.30
C LEU A 13 -3.21 28.89 -3.78
N PHE A 14 -4.00 29.37 -4.71
CA PHE A 14 -5.08 28.58 -5.30
C PHE A 14 -4.60 27.36 -6.04
N ARG A 15 -3.49 27.44 -6.77
CA ARG A 15 -2.87 26.27 -7.42
C ARG A 15 -2.44 25.22 -6.41
N ILE A 16 -1.79 25.62 -5.33
CA ILE A 16 -1.34 24.72 -4.27
C ILE A 16 -2.54 24.04 -3.58
N MET A 17 -3.58 24.79 -3.25
CA MET A 17 -4.81 24.26 -2.68
C MET A 17 -5.51 23.28 -3.63
N TYR A 18 -5.63 23.64 -4.90
CA TYR A 18 -6.23 22.79 -5.92
C TYR A 18 -5.47 21.48 -6.09
N LEU A 19 -4.14 21.55 -6.16
CA LEU A 19 -3.27 20.38 -6.21
C LEU A 19 -3.44 19.50 -4.98
N GLY A 20 -3.43 20.08 -3.78
CA GLY A 20 -3.64 19.37 -2.53
C GLY A 20 -4.97 18.62 -2.50
N LEU A 21 -6.05 19.24 -2.97
CA LEU A 21 -7.35 18.60 -3.07
C LEU A 21 -7.36 17.43 -4.07
N TRP A 22 -6.68 17.58 -5.21
CA TRP A 22 -6.57 16.51 -6.19
C TRP A 22 -5.79 15.31 -5.65
N VAL A 23 -4.67 15.56 -4.98
CA VAL A 23 -3.85 14.50 -4.36
C VAL A 23 -4.66 13.79 -3.28
N LEU A 24 -5.34 14.54 -2.42
CA LEU A 24 -6.19 13.99 -1.36
C LEU A 24 -7.33 13.14 -1.95
N TRP A 25 -7.96 13.60 -3.01
CA TRP A 25 -9.03 12.87 -3.68
C TRP A 25 -8.53 11.57 -4.31
N ALA A 26 -7.38 11.59 -4.98
CA ALA A 26 -6.76 10.41 -5.56
C ALA A 26 -6.34 9.39 -4.50
N GLU A 27 -5.76 9.84 -3.39
CA GLU A 27 -5.42 8.99 -2.23
C GLU A 27 -6.69 8.37 -1.62
N THR A 28 -7.72 9.16 -1.42
CA THR A 28 -9.01 8.68 -0.88
C THR A 28 -9.64 7.64 -1.81
N ARG A 29 -9.62 7.88 -3.10
CA ARG A 29 -10.15 6.97 -4.10
C ARG A 29 -9.37 5.65 -4.15
N TRP A 30 -8.04 5.70 -3.96
CA TRP A 30 -7.21 4.52 -3.84
C TRP A 30 -7.60 3.70 -2.61
N ILE A 31 -7.68 4.34 -1.44
CA ILE A 31 -8.01 3.70 -0.16
C ILE A 31 -9.44 3.12 -0.19
N ALA A 32 -10.40 3.85 -0.74
CA ALA A 32 -11.80 3.43 -0.78
C ALA A 32 -12.12 2.37 -1.85
N GLY A 33 -11.24 2.15 -2.81
CA GLY A 33 -11.45 1.23 -3.92
C GLY A 33 -10.44 0.08 -3.96
N PRO A 34 -9.39 0.16 -4.80
CA PRO A 34 -8.46 -0.97 -5.01
C PRO A 34 -7.73 -1.43 -3.76
N ASP A 35 -7.40 -0.52 -2.85
CA ASP A 35 -6.62 -0.82 -1.66
C ASP A 35 -7.37 -1.71 -0.65
N ILE A 36 -8.69 -1.59 -0.57
CA ILE A 36 -9.52 -2.44 0.30
C ILE A 36 -9.35 -3.93 -0.04
N GLY A 37 -9.31 -4.26 -1.32
CA GLY A 37 -9.08 -5.62 -1.77
C GLY A 37 -7.72 -6.16 -1.34
N TYR A 38 -6.66 -5.37 -1.49
CA TYR A 38 -5.31 -5.72 -1.04
C TYR A 38 -5.23 -5.89 0.47
N GLN A 39 -5.80 -4.98 1.23
CA GLN A 39 -5.83 -5.06 2.70
C GLN A 39 -6.56 -6.30 3.19
N HIS A 40 -7.69 -6.65 2.58
CA HIS A 40 -8.45 -7.84 2.93
C HIS A 40 -7.65 -9.12 2.70
N ARG A 41 -7.02 -9.25 1.53
CA ARG A 41 -6.16 -10.39 1.20
C ARG A 41 -4.96 -10.50 2.12
N LEU A 42 -4.27 -9.38 2.39
CA LEU A 42 -3.13 -9.34 3.31
C LEU A 42 -3.53 -9.73 4.73
N THR A 43 -4.68 -9.26 5.21
CA THR A 43 -5.21 -9.62 6.53
C THR A 43 -5.45 -11.13 6.65
N LEU A 44 -6.08 -11.73 5.65
CA LEU A 44 -6.30 -13.18 5.63
C LEU A 44 -5.00 -13.97 5.59
N MET A 45 -4.04 -13.55 4.78
CA MET A 45 -2.72 -14.19 4.69
C MET A 45 -1.94 -14.09 6.00
N ARG A 46 -1.97 -12.93 6.65
CA ARG A 46 -1.30 -12.72 7.94
C ARG A 46 -1.93 -13.54 9.07
N ARG A 47 -3.25 -13.69 9.08
CA ARG A 47 -3.95 -14.58 10.03
C ARG A 47 -3.52 -16.02 9.83
N ARG A 48 -3.44 -16.48 8.58
CA ARG A 48 -2.98 -17.84 8.27
C ARG A 48 -1.52 -18.02 8.65
N GLN A 49 -0.68 -17.03 8.40
CA GLN A 49 0.72 -17.01 8.82
C GLN A 49 0.84 -17.19 10.35
N GLY A 50 0.09 -16.41 11.13
CA GLY A 50 0.05 -16.51 12.59
C GLY A 50 -0.40 -17.88 13.07
N ALA A 51 -1.43 -18.46 12.47
CA ALA A 51 -1.93 -19.78 12.78
C ALA A 51 -0.88 -20.88 12.53
N ILE A 52 -0.17 -20.81 11.41
CA ILE A 52 0.90 -21.76 11.08
C ILE A 52 2.08 -21.61 12.04
N GLN A 53 2.47 -20.38 12.37
CA GLN A 53 3.54 -20.11 13.35
C GLN A 53 3.20 -20.66 14.73
N ASP A 54 1.96 -20.50 15.19
CA ASP A 54 1.49 -21.04 16.47
C ASP A 54 1.52 -22.56 16.47
N GLU A 55 1.09 -23.18 15.39
CA GLU A 55 1.12 -24.63 15.24
C GLU A 55 2.55 -25.18 15.22
N LEU A 56 3.47 -24.52 14.51
CA LEU A 56 4.90 -24.85 14.50
C LEU A 56 5.53 -24.71 15.89
N SER A 57 5.14 -23.69 16.65
CA SER A 57 5.63 -23.51 18.04
C SER A 57 5.20 -24.64 18.93
N ARG A 58 4.00 -25.19 18.79
CA ARG A 58 3.51 -26.35 19.53
C ARG A 58 4.24 -27.62 19.15
N MET A 59 4.73 -27.75 17.93
CA MET A 59 5.43 -28.89 17.38
C MET A 59 6.96 -28.83 17.55
N ALA A 60 7.49 -27.80 18.23
CA ALA A 60 8.93 -27.51 18.31
C ALA A 60 9.78 -28.69 18.83
N THR A 61 9.20 -29.62 19.60
CA THR A 61 9.89 -30.76 20.20
C THR A 61 9.70 -32.08 19.47
N LEU A 62 8.91 -32.11 18.37
CA LEU A 62 8.59 -33.33 17.64
C LEU A 62 9.23 -33.33 16.25
N ALA A 63 9.99 -34.36 15.93
CA ALA A 63 10.47 -34.65 14.58
C ALA A 63 9.33 -35.25 13.76
N ASP A 64 8.39 -34.39 13.31
CA ASP A 64 7.22 -34.83 12.58
C ASP A 64 7.34 -34.34 11.10
N PRO A 65 7.09 -35.24 10.12
CA PRO A 65 7.01 -34.84 8.71
C PRO A 65 6.04 -33.68 8.45
N ARG A 66 4.99 -33.58 9.25
CA ARG A 66 4.02 -32.49 9.19
C ARG A 66 4.65 -31.12 9.50
N ARG A 67 5.67 -31.10 10.35
CA ARG A 67 6.42 -29.88 10.68
C ARG A 67 7.15 -29.32 9.47
N GLU A 68 7.81 -30.18 8.69
CA GLU A 68 8.48 -29.76 7.45
C GLU A 68 7.50 -29.24 6.41
N GLN A 69 6.34 -29.88 6.30
CA GLN A 69 5.28 -29.45 5.41
C GLN A 69 4.74 -28.08 5.81
N LEU A 70 4.48 -27.87 7.10
CA LEU A 70 4.01 -26.56 7.61
C LEU A 70 5.06 -25.47 7.45
N ALA A 71 6.33 -25.79 7.66
CA ALA A 71 7.43 -24.85 7.46
C ALA A 71 7.55 -24.44 5.96
N GLY A 72 7.36 -25.41 5.06
CA GLY A 72 7.31 -25.15 3.62
C GLY A 72 6.12 -24.29 3.23
N ASP A 73 4.93 -24.56 3.76
CA ASP A 73 3.73 -23.78 3.54
C ASP A 73 3.89 -22.34 4.06
N LEU A 74 4.52 -22.19 5.23
CA LEU A 74 4.83 -20.87 5.80
C LEU A 74 5.76 -20.07 4.89
N ALA A 75 6.83 -20.68 4.38
CA ALA A 75 7.77 -20.03 3.48
C ALA A 75 7.09 -19.57 2.19
N LEU A 76 6.21 -20.39 1.60
CA LEU A 76 5.42 -20.04 0.43
C LEU A 76 4.48 -18.89 0.72
N LEU A 77 3.80 -18.91 1.86
CA LEU A 77 2.88 -17.86 2.26
C LEU A 77 3.59 -16.54 2.50
N GLU A 78 4.76 -16.54 3.14
CA GLU A 78 5.59 -15.36 3.34
C GLU A 78 6.03 -14.74 2.00
N GLY A 79 6.41 -15.58 1.04
CA GLY A 79 6.72 -15.15 -0.33
C GLY A 79 5.51 -14.52 -1.03
N ASP A 80 4.33 -15.09 -0.84
CA ASP A 80 3.09 -14.57 -1.41
C ASP A 80 2.69 -13.23 -0.79
N ILE A 81 2.87 -13.05 0.51
CA ILE A 81 2.65 -11.78 1.21
C ILE A 81 3.57 -10.70 0.64
N VAL A 82 4.86 -10.97 0.48
CA VAL A 82 5.82 -10.02 -0.07
C VAL A 82 5.45 -9.63 -1.52
N ARG A 83 5.05 -10.61 -2.34
CA ARG A 83 4.60 -10.34 -3.71
C ARG A 83 3.34 -9.48 -3.75
N LEU A 84 2.38 -9.77 -2.89
CA LEU A 84 1.14 -8.99 -2.82
C LEU A 84 1.39 -7.55 -2.35
N GLU A 85 2.30 -7.35 -1.39
CA GLU A 85 2.72 -6.02 -0.95
C GLU A 85 3.40 -5.24 -2.07
N LYS A 86 4.25 -5.88 -2.87
CA LYS A 86 4.88 -5.27 -4.05
C LYS A 86 3.86 -4.92 -5.13
N ASP A 87 2.89 -5.79 -5.38
CA ASP A 87 1.79 -5.53 -6.32
C ASP A 87 0.95 -4.34 -5.87
N ARG A 88 0.65 -4.26 -4.59
CA ARG A 88 -0.05 -3.13 -3.99
C ARG A 88 0.70 -1.82 -4.23
N GLU A 89 2.00 -1.80 -3.95
CA GLU A 89 2.87 -0.63 -4.17
C GLU A 89 2.91 -0.23 -5.65
N ALA A 90 3.10 -1.18 -6.54
CA ALA A 90 3.13 -0.95 -7.98
C ALA A 90 1.79 -0.41 -8.49
N HIS A 91 0.68 -0.95 -8.00
CA HIS A 91 -0.67 -0.52 -8.38
C HIS A 91 -0.97 0.88 -7.88
N ARG A 92 -0.57 1.18 -6.64
CA ARG A 92 -0.67 2.52 -6.06
C ARG A 92 0.15 3.54 -6.86
N ALA A 93 1.39 3.21 -7.19
CA ALA A 93 2.26 4.05 -8.01
C ALA A 93 1.64 4.32 -9.38
N GLY A 94 1.08 3.30 -10.03
CA GLY A 94 0.36 3.42 -11.30
C GLY A 94 -0.89 4.29 -11.20
N HIS A 95 -1.62 4.21 -10.09
CA HIS A 95 -2.81 5.02 -9.84
C HIS A 95 -2.47 6.51 -9.68
N LEU A 96 -1.33 6.80 -9.05
CA LEU A 96 -0.85 8.17 -8.82
C LEU A 96 0.01 8.72 -9.97
N ALA A 97 0.45 7.87 -10.90
CA ALA A 97 1.31 8.27 -12.01
C ALA A 97 0.76 9.43 -12.85
N PRO A 98 -0.54 9.47 -13.24
CA PRO A 98 -1.09 10.61 -13.99
C PRO A 98 -0.98 11.93 -13.23
N LEU A 99 -1.15 11.90 -11.90
CA LEU A 99 -0.99 13.07 -11.06
C LEU A 99 0.46 13.51 -10.96
N ARG A 100 1.39 12.58 -10.82
CA ARG A 100 2.82 12.88 -10.81
C ARG A 100 3.30 13.43 -12.14
N ALA A 101 2.82 12.90 -13.27
CA ALA A 101 3.14 13.41 -14.59
C ALA A 101 2.64 14.82 -14.80
N ARG A 102 1.44 15.15 -14.30
CA ARG A 102 0.81 16.45 -14.48
C ARG A 102 1.31 17.51 -13.50
N PHE A 103 1.65 17.10 -12.28
CA PHE A 103 1.99 17.98 -11.16
C PHE A 103 3.37 17.67 -10.53
N GLY A 104 4.20 16.85 -11.18
CA GLY A 104 5.50 16.44 -10.68
C GLY A 104 6.45 17.60 -10.41
N TRP A 105 6.29 18.71 -11.10
CA TRP A 105 7.05 19.93 -10.89
C TRP A 105 6.72 20.65 -9.57
N LEU A 106 5.61 20.29 -8.92
CA LEU A 106 5.20 20.80 -7.60
C LEU A 106 5.50 19.83 -6.46
N LEU A 107 5.71 18.56 -6.78
CA LEU A 107 6.01 17.52 -5.82
C LEU A 107 7.50 17.22 -5.76
#